data_1b16022abfeb141ecb47f6eef827da00
#
_entry.id   1b16022abfeb141ecb47f6eef827da00
#
_cell.length_a   1.000
_cell.length_b   1.000
_cell.length_c   1.000
_cell.angle_alpha   90.00
_cell.angle_beta   90.00
_cell.angle_gamma   90.00
#
_symmetry.space_group_name_H-M   'P 1'
#
loop_
_entity.id
_entity.type
_entity.pdbx_description
1 polymer ?
#
loop_
_entity_poly.entity_id
_entity_poly.type
_entity_poly.pdbx_seq_one_letter_code
_entity_poly.pdbx_strand_id
1 'polypeptide(L)'
;MRNDMANEKDKTLKFEVMEEYTCKNHLGEVLTFLCLKRTPKKITLKDIHFGKQVKVGLYANEQGIEFCYPLGRYTSKPVLMASNKVNY
;
A
#
# COMPACT_ATOMS: atom_id res chain seq x y z
N MET A 1 -18.32 -5.77 -26.41
CA MET A 1 -17.86 -5.65 -25.86
C MET A 1 -17.42 -5.93 -25.13
N ARG A 2 -17.22 -6.03 -24.67
CA ARG A 2 -16.67 -6.17 -24.00
C ARG A 2 -15.82 -5.88 -23.34
N ASN A 3 -15.67 -5.48 -23.32
CA ASN A 3 -14.56 -4.86 -22.69
C ASN A 3 -14.77 -4.27 -21.38
N ASP A 4 -15.93 -3.92 -21.00
CA ASP A 4 -16.22 -3.36 -19.71
C ASP A 4 -15.88 -4.32 -18.60
N MET A 5 -16.06 -5.57 -18.82
CA MET A 5 -15.73 -6.56 -17.81
C MET A 5 -14.23 -6.64 -17.61
N ALA A 6 -13.48 -6.47 -18.68
CA ALA A 6 -12.04 -6.44 -18.55
C ALA A 6 -11.59 -5.24 -17.78
N ASN A 7 -12.26 -4.10 -17.97
CA ASN A 7 -11.92 -2.91 -17.24
C ASN A 7 -12.13 -3.05 -15.75
N GLU A 8 -13.16 -3.78 -15.36
CA GLU A 8 -13.38 -4.02 -13.95
C GLU A 8 -12.23 -4.78 -13.33
N LYS A 9 -11.69 -5.73 -14.04
CA LYS A 9 -10.56 -6.48 -13.55
C LYS A 9 -9.31 -5.62 -13.46
N ASP A 10 -9.22 -4.63 -14.33
CA ASP A 10 -8.05 -3.76 -14.34
C ASP A 10 -8.01 -2.84 -13.13
N LYS A 11 -9.05 -2.78 -12.34
CA LYS A 11 -9.06 -1.97 -11.13
C LYS A 11 -8.33 -2.60 -9.97
N THR A 12 -7.92 -3.85 -10.12
CA THR A 12 -7.10 -4.49 -9.12
C THR A 12 -5.76 -3.79 -9.04
N LEU A 13 -5.34 -3.43 -7.84
CA LEU A 13 -4.10 -2.71 -7.62
C LEU A 13 -3.21 -3.46 -6.64
N LYS A 14 -1.95 -3.55 -6.98
CA LYS A 14 -0.95 -4.21 -6.13
C LYS A 14 0.21 -3.28 -5.87
N PHE A 15 0.85 -3.46 -4.72
CA PHE A 15 2.08 -2.75 -4.45
C PHE A 15 3.17 -3.21 -5.40
N GLU A 16 3.94 -2.27 -5.91
CA GLU A 16 5.02 -2.54 -6.85
C GLU A 16 6.36 -2.23 -6.18
N VAL A 17 7.33 -3.10 -6.40
CA VAL A 17 8.67 -2.92 -5.84
C VAL A 17 9.28 -1.64 -6.40
N MET A 18 9.91 -0.87 -5.52
CA MET A 18 10.59 0.40 -5.82
C MET A 18 9.65 1.56 -6.09
N GLU A 19 8.37 1.39 -5.85
CA GLU A 19 7.41 2.49 -5.91
C GLU A 19 7.10 3.00 -4.51
N GLU A 20 6.72 4.26 -4.40
CA GLU A 20 6.41 4.90 -3.13
C GLU A 20 4.90 5.06 -2.97
N TYR A 21 4.45 4.95 -1.73
CA TYR A 21 3.03 5.03 -1.38
C TYR A 21 2.87 5.91 -0.15
N THR A 22 1.76 6.65 -0.08
CA THR A 22 1.51 7.56 1.03
C THR A 22 0.26 7.17 1.80
N CYS A 23 0.25 7.56 3.07
CA CYS A 23 -0.94 7.48 3.90
C CYS A 23 -0.88 8.62 4.92
N LYS A 24 -1.99 8.83 5.62
CA LYS A 24 -2.03 9.85 6.66
C LYS A 24 -2.25 9.19 8.00
N ASN A 25 -1.57 9.69 9.03
CA ASN A 25 -1.81 9.22 10.38
C ASN A 25 -3.02 9.97 10.97
N HIS A 26 -3.34 9.67 12.23
CA HIS A 26 -4.51 10.29 12.87
C HIS A 26 -4.36 11.79 13.10
N LEU A 27 -3.14 12.31 12.99
CA LEU A 27 -2.89 13.74 13.11
C LEU A 27 -2.92 14.45 11.76
N GLY A 28 -3.18 13.71 10.69
CA GLY A 28 -3.22 14.28 9.35
C GLY A 28 -1.88 14.42 8.69
N GLU A 29 -0.82 13.92 9.32
CA GLU A 29 0.52 13.98 8.73
C GLU A 29 0.67 12.93 7.65
N VAL A 30 1.32 13.30 6.55
CA VAL A 30 1.55 12.39 5.44
C VAL A 30 2.79 11.56 5.69
N LEU A 31 2.63 10.24 5.58
CA LEU A 31 3.74 9.30 5.71
C LEU A 31 3.98 8.68 4.34
N THR A 32 5.25 8.54 3.98
CA THR A 32 5.63 7.97 2.68
C THR A 32 6.52 6.76 2.90
N PHE A 33 6.16 5.67 2.22
CA PHE A 33 6.88 4.41 2.33
C PHE A 33 7.30 3.93 0.95
N LEU A 34 8.53 3.41 0.87
CA LEU A 34 9.05 2.79 -0.34
C LEU A 34 8.89 1.29 -0.23
N CYS A 35 8.32 0.67 -1.25
CA CYS A 35 8.17 -0.78 -1.28
C CYS A 35 9.49 -1.39 -1.74
N LEU A 36 10.20 -2.06 -0.83
CA LEU A 36 11.48 -2.66 -1.12
C LEU A 36 11.37 -4.08 -1.66
N LYS A 37 10.47 -4.86 -1.08
CA LYS A 37 10.25 -6.25 -1.46
C LYS A 37 8.81 -6.61 -1.19
N ARG A 38 8.34 -7.63 -1.86
CA ARG A 38 7.03 -8.18 -1.56
C ARG A 38 6.96 -9.65 -1.93
N THR A 39 6.10 -10.36 -1.24
CA THR A 39 5.63 -11.69 -1.61
C THR A 39 4.11 -11.59 -1.72
N PRO A 40 3.41 -12.67 -2.10
CA PRO A 40 1.94 -12.57 -2.14
C PRO A 40 1.28 -12.21 -0.82
N LYS A 41 1.96 -12.45 0.31
CA LYS A 41 1.35 -12.24 1.63
C LYS A 41 2.08 -11.26 2.52
N LYS A 42 3.25 -10.76 2.12
CA LYS A 42 4.03 -9.87 2.97
C LYS A 42 4.70 -8.79 2.13
N ILE A 43 4.98 -7.67 2.77
CA ILE A 43 5.65 -6.56 2.11
C ILE A 43 6.67 -5.96 3.07
N THR A 44 7.83 -5.57 2.52
CA THR A 44 8.87 -4.86 3.26
C THR A 44 8.86 -3.42 2.78
N LEU A 45 8.67 -2.51 3.73
CA LEU A 45 8.55 -1.07 3.45
C LEU A 45 9.65 -0.32 4.15
N LYS A 46 10.07 0.78 3.55
CA LYS A 46 11.03 1.71 4.16
C LYS A 46 10.36 3.07 4.32
N ASP A 47 10.34 3.57 5.55
CA ASP A 47 9.88 4.93 5.82
C ASP A 47 10.95 5.86 5.27
N ILE A 48 10.61 6.67 4.26
CA ILE A 48 11.65 7.46 3.60
C ILE A 48 12.10 8.66 4.42
N HIS A 49 11.32 9.07 5.44
CA HIS A 49 11.73 10.17 6.30
C HIS A 49 12.72 9.72 7.38
N PHE A 50 12.50 8.53 7.94
CA PHE A 50 13.34 8.04 9.03
C PHE A 50 14.25 6.91 8.61
N GLY A 51 14.06 6.36 7.42
CA GLY A 51 14.90 5.29 6.93
C GLY A 51 14.65 3.94 7.58
N LYS A 52 13.58 3.81 8.37
CA LYS A 52 13.29 2.60 9.10
C LYS A 52 12.55 1.61 8.21
N GLN A 53 12.94 0.34 8.27
CA GLN A 53 12.29 -0.72 7.50
C GLN A 53 11.35 -1.52 8.37
N VAL A 54 10.21 -1.92 7.81
CA VAL A 54 9.26 -2.79 8.47
C VAL A 54 8.80 -3.86 7.50
N LYS A 55 8.49 -5.03 8.03
CA LYS A 55 7.93 -6.12 7.24
C LYS A 55 6.57 -6.45 7.83
N VAL A 56 5.53 -6.34 7.02
CA VAL A 56 4.16 -6.49 7.49
C VAL A 56 3.36 -7.37 6.53
N GLY A 57 2.21 -7.84 6.98
CA GLY A 57 1.34 -8.66 6.17
C GLY A 57 0.66 -7.85 5.08
N LEU A 58 0.35 -8.49 3.97
CA LEU A 58 -0.41 -7.91 2.88
C LEU A 58 -1.81 -8.47 2.88
N TYR A 59 -2.77 -7.60 2.61
CA TYR A 59 -4.19 -7.94 2.51
C TYR A 59 -4.75 -7.35 1.22
N ALA A 60 -5.92 -7.77 0.83
CA ALA A 60 -6.62 -7.19 -0.30
C ALA A 60 -8.09 -7.03 0.07
N ASN A 61 -8.67 -5.93 -0.39
CA ASN A 61 -10.09 -5.69 -0.14
C ASN A 61 -10.95 -6.36 -1.22
N GLU A 62 -12.25 -6.13 -1.16
CA GLU A 62 -13.18 -6.76 -2.10
C GLU A 62 -12.94 -6.35 -3.54
N GLN A 63 -12.34 -5.20 -3.75
CA GLN A 63 -12.06 -4.69 -5.09
C GLN A 63 -10.72 -5.16 -5.61
N GLY A 64 -9.98 -5.94 -4.81
CA GLY A 64 -8.66 -6.41 -5.21
C GLY A 64 -7.55 -5.40 -5.01
N ILE A 65 -7.80 -4.34 -4.24
CA ILE A 65 -6.79 -3.35 -3.93
C ILE A 65 -6.01 -3.81 -2.71
N GLU A 66 -4.71 -3.94 -2.85
CA GLU A 66 -3.86 -4.36 -1.74
C GLU A 66 -3.69 -3.25 -0.71
N PHE A 67 -3.58 -3.64 0.54
CA PHE A 67 -3.33 -2.71 1.63
C PHE A 67 -2.53 -3.40 2.73
N CYS A 68 -1.93 -2.60 3.60
CA CYS A 68 -1.20 -3.12 4.75
C CYS A 68 -1.23 -2.09 5.87
N TYR A 69 -0.75 -2.51 7.03
CA TYR A 69 -0.71 -1.67 8.23
C TYR A 69 0.76 -1.44 8.59
N PRO A 70 1.40 -0.41 8.01
CA PRO A 70 2.85 -0.26 8.17
C PRO A 70 3.31 -0.01 9.60
N LEU A 71 2.41 0.48 10.46
CA LEU A 71 2.73 0.74 11.86
C LEU A 71 1.96 -0.19 12.80
N GLY A 72 1.35 -1.24 12.27
CA GLY A 72 0.61 -2.20 13.07
C GLY A 72 -0.90 -2.02 12.92
N ARG A 73 -1.64 -3.01 13.40
CA ARG A 73 -3.09 -3.05 13.22
C ARG A 73 -3.83 -2.51 14.43
N TYR A 74 -3.42 -1.33 14.90
CA TYR A 74 -4.08 -0.69 16.03
C TYR A 74 -5.03 0.39 15.51
N THR A 75 -6.04 0.69 16.33
CA THR A 75 -7.13 1.57 15.92
C THR A 75 -6.67 2.93 15.38
N SER A 76 -5.64 3.50 15.97
CA SER A 76 -5.17 4.83 15.57
C SER A 76 -4.05 4.78 14.53
N LYS A 77 -3.70 3.60 14.05
CA LYS A 77 -2.59 3.49 13.09
C LYS A 77 -3.10 3.59 11.66
N PRO A 78 -2.29 4.14 10.75
CA PRO A 78 -2.74 4.35 9.38
C PRO A 78 -2.75 3.06 8.57
N VAL A 79 -3.53 3.09 7.49
CA VAL A 79 -3.59 2.01 6.51
C VAL A 79 -2.92 2.52 5.25
N LEU A 80 -1.97 1.75 4.72
CA LEU A 80 -1.30 2.09 3.47
C LEU A 80 -1.96 1.28 2.36
N MET A 81 -2.42 1.97 1.31
CA MET A 81 -3.15 1.32 0.22
C MET A 81 -2.38 1.45 -1.09
N ALA A 82 -2.44 0.40 -1.90
CA ALA A 82 -1.76 0.41 -3.20
C ALA A 82 -2.34 1.45 -4.14
N SER A 83 -3.55 1.93 -3.87
CA SER A 83 -4.17 2.99 -4.68
C SER A 83 -3.54 4.36 -4.42
N ASN A 84 -2.73 4.50 -3.39
CA ASN A 84 -2.11 5.78 -3.03
C ASN A 84 -0.64 5.84 -3.46
N LYS A 85 -0.36 5.32 -4.64
CA LYS A 85 0.99 5.39 -5.18
C LYS A 85 1.34 6.83 -5.52
N VAL A 86 2.57 7.22 -5.18
CA VAL A 86 3.06 8.55 -5.51
C VAL A 86 3.40 8.59 -6.99
N ASN A 87 2.91 9.61 -7.67
CA ASN A 87 3.19 9.81 -9.09
C ASN A 87 4.15 10.97 -9.25
N TYR A 88 5.27 10.73 -9.88
CA TYR A 88 6.27 11.75 -10.13
C TYR A 88 6.21 12.27 -11.54
#